data_a6a6cad9c8a07c7b0b667d0f615c5648
#
_entry.id   a6a6cad9c8a07c7b0b667d0f615c5648
#
_cell.length_a   1.000
_cell.length_b   1.000
_cell.length_c   1.000
_cell.angle_alpha   90.00
_cell.angle_beta   90.00
_cell.angle_gamma   90.00
#
_symmetry.space_group_name_H-M   'P 1'
#
loop_
_entity.id
_entity.type
_entity.pdbx_description
1 polymer ?
#
loop_
_entity_poly.entity_id
_entity_poly.type
_entity_poly.pdbx_seq_one_letter_code
_entity_poly.pdbx_strand_id
1 'polypeptide(L)'
;VTSLADDGVVGTLRHAIQQKGRRTIVFAVGGVIELQKQLVITNDDITIAGQTAPGKGICLKDNTLRVNANNVIIRFLRCRMGDEKRIEDDAMNGYQNNPGKQNIIIDHCSMSWSTDECASFYGNTNFTMQWCILSESLWHSIHEKEAHGYGGIWGGSPATFHHNLLAHHSNRTPRLCGSRYSNRADVEKVDLCNNVIYNWTNEGAYGAQGGYYNIMNNYYKLGPASAKDKTHARFFTAYIDDGKNAQDAGVFGYFYVNGNIMDNTCVDLSGEQQKEIASANANNTSSTAFKVKNDEGT
;
A
#
# COMPACT_ATOMS: atom_id res chain seq x y z
N VAL A 1 2.11 -24.94 9.15
CA VAL A 1 3.53 -24.58 9.34
C VAL A 1 3.93 -25.04 10.74
N THR A 2 4.96 -25.86 10.82
CA THR A 2 5.47 -26.46 12.05
C THR A 2 6.94 -26.11 12.32
N SER A 3 7.58 -25.35 11.42
CA SER A 3 8.97 -24.92 11.52
C SER A 3 9.09 -23.44 11.16
N LEU A 4 9.98 -22.74 11.86
CA LEU A 4 10.36 -21.35 11.57
C LEU A 4 11.53 -21.23 10.56
N ALA A 5 12.09 -22.35 10.09
CA ALA A 5 13.11 -22.34 9.06
C ALA A 5 12.53 -21.84 7.71
N ASP A 6 13.40 -21.34 6.83
CA ASP A 6 13.05 -20.87 5.49
C ASP A 6 13.79 -21.65 4.39
N ASP A 7 14.05 -22.94 4.61
CA ASP A 7 14.79 -23.84 3.71
C ASP A 7 13.94 -24.53 2.64
N GLY A 8 12.60 -24.34 2.70
CA GLY A 8 11.66 -24.95 1.76
C GLY A 8 11.32 -26.43 2.05
N VAL A 9 11.79 -26.97 3.16
CA VAL A 9 11.45 -28.33 3.59
C VAL A 9 10.01 -28.38 4.11
N VAL A 10 9.38 -29.56 4.04
CA VAL A 10 8.02 -29.81 4.56
C VAL A 10 7.89 -29.30 6.00
N GLY A 11 6.85 -28.54 6.25
CA GLY A 11 6.60 -27.89 7.54
C GLY A 11 6.98 -26.42 7.59
N THR A 12 7.77 -25.89 6.62
CA THR A 12 8.10 -24.46 6.54
C THR A 12 7.04 -23.67 5.79
N LEU A 13 7.01 -22.35 6.03
CA LEU A 13 6.10 -21.44 5.32
C LEU A 13 6.40 -21.43 3.81
N ARG A 14 7.67 -21.39 3.41
CA ARG A 14 8.08 -21.41 2.01
C ARG A 14 7.57 -22.65 1.30
N HIS A 15 7.71 -23.83 1.90
CA HIS A 15 7.15 -25.05 1.35
C HIS A 15 5.65 -24.96 1.14
N ALA A 16 4.91 -24.50 2.16
CA ALA A 16 3.45 -24.42 2.11
C ALA A 16 2.95 -23.43 1.02
N ILE A 17 3.65 -22.30 0.84
CA ILE A 17 3.34 -21.33 -0.21
C ILE A 17 3.57 -21.92 -1.62
N GLN A 18 4.59 -22.74 -1.79
CA GLN A 18 4.92 -23.36 -3.08
C GLN A 18 3.95 -24.44 -3.53
N GLN A 19 3.08 -24.95 -2.65
CA GLN A 19 2.08 -25.94 -3.03
C GLN A 19 1.07 -25.34 -4.03
N LYS A 20 0.48 -26.19 -4.85
CA LYS A 20 -0.57 -25.82 -5.83
C LYS A 20 -1.96 -26.16 -5.31
N GLY A 21 -2.96 -25.54 -5.93
CA GLY A 21 -4.37 -25.74 -5.60
C GLY A 21 -4.83 -24.94 -4.39
N ARG A 22 -6.15 -24.95 -4.16
CA ARG A 22 -6.78 -24.22 -3.06
C ARG A 22 -6.24 -24.69 -1.71
N ARG A 23 -5.73 -23.77 -0.89
CA ARG A 23 -5.13 -24.10 0.39
C ARG A 23 -5.22 -22.97 1.41
N THR A 24 -5.32 -23.37 2.67
CA THR A 24 -5.19 -22.47 3.81
C THR A 24 -3.95 -22.86 4.60
N ILE A 25 -3.04 -21.91 4.77
CA ILE A 25 -1.82 -22.09 5.57
C ILE A 25 -2.13 -21.66 7.00
N VAL A 26 -1.95 -22.59 7.93
CA VAL A 26 -2.09 -22.40 9.37
C VAL A 26 -0.76 -22.68 10.07
N PHE A 27 -0.59 -22.14 11.27
CA PHE A 27 0.68 -22.19 12.00
C PHE A 27 0.50 -22.91 13.35
N ALA A 28 1.30 -23.93 13.59
CA ALA A 28 1.45 -24.57 14.88
C ALA A 28 2.60 -23.98 15.72
N VAL A 29 3.38 -23.06 15.13
CA VAL A 29 4.50 -22.37 15.77
C VAL A 29 4.31 -20.86 15.65
N GLY A 30 4.88 -20.10 16.59
CA GLY A 30 4.96 -18.64 16.53
C GLY A 30 6.41 -18.20 16.71
N GLY A 31 6.79 -17.10 16.05
CA GLY A 31 8.15 -16.59 16.13
C GLY A 31 8.56 -15.81 14.89
N VAL A 32 9.87 -15.72 14.69
CA VAL A 32 10.49 -15.04 13.55
C VAL A 32 10.94 -16.06 12.52
N ILE A 33 10.55 -15.86 11.27
CA ILE A 33 11.07 -16.58 10.11
C ILE A 33 12.06 -15.64 9.41
N GLU A 34 13.34 -15.98 9.47
CA GLU A 34 14.41 -15.26 8.77
C GLU A 34 14.44 -15.73 7.32
N LEU A 35 13.89 -14.89 6.44
CA LEU A 35 13.80 -15.23 5.01
C LEU A 35 15.19 -15.24 4.38
N GLN A 36 15.56 -16.36 3.75
CA GLN A 36 16.83 -16.51 3.06
C GLN A 36 16.85 -15.79 1.71
N LYS A 37 15.70 -15.57 1.13
CA LYS A 37 15.46 -14.84 -0.12
C LYS A 37 14.01 -14.36 -0.15
N GLN A 38 13.69 -13.50 -1.10
CA GLN A 38 12.33 -13.05 -1.33
C GLN A 38 11.32 -14.21 -1.30
N LEU A 39 10.25 -14.07 -0.54
CA LEU A 39 9.20 -15.07 -0.42
C LEU A 39 8.06 -14.72 -1.38
N VAL A 40 7.97 -15.42 -2.52
CA VAL A 40 7.02 -15.09 -3.58
C VAL A 40 5.86 -16.07 -3.59
N ILE A 41 4.63 -15.54 -3.50
CA ILE A 41 3.39 -16.30 -3.71
C ILE A 41 3.12 -16.30 -5.22
N THR A 42 3.29 -17.45 -5.87
CA THR A 42 3.10 -17.61 -7.33
C THR A 42 1.94 -18.53 -7.70
N ASN A 43 1.41 -19.28 -6.75
CA ASN A 43 0.32 -20.22 -6.99
C ASN A 43 -0.98 -19.64 -6.40
N ASP A 44 -2.02 -19.59 -7.21
CA ASP A 44 -3.33 -19.04 -6.89
C ASP A 44 -4.04 -19.76 -5.74
N ASP A 45 -5.15 -19.21 -5.27
CA ASP A 45 -6.11 -19.82 -4.34
C ASP A 45 -5.51 -20.11 -2.95
N ILE A 46 -4.89 -19.11 -2.34
CA ILE A 46 -4.20 -19.25 -1.05
C ILE A 46 -4.77 -18.30 0.02
N THR A 47 -4.95 -18.85 1.21
CA THR A 47 -5.16 -18.07 2.43
C THR A 47 -4.00 -18.34 3.40
N ILE A 48 -3.34 -17.28 3.87
CA ILE A 48 -2.34 -17.34 4.94
C ILE A 48 -3.00 -16.81 6.22
N ALA A 49 -3.32 -17.72 7.14
CA ALA A 49 -4.04 -17.44 8.37
C ALA A 49 -3.06 -17.24 9.55
N GLY A 50 -2.35 -16.11 9.58
CA GLY A 50 -1.35 -15.80 10.61
C GLY A 50 -1.92 -15.77 12.04
N GLN A 51 -3.22 -15.49 12.22
CA GLN A 51 -3.89 -15.50 13.53
C GLN A 51 -3.93 -16.89 14.19
N THR A 52 -3.63 -17.96 13.47
CA THR A 52 -3.55 -19.31 14.04
C THR A 52 -2.23 -19.58 14.78
N ALA A 53 -1.23 -18.74 14.57
CA ALA A 53 0.07 -18.90 15.21
C ALA A 53 -0.02 -18.63 16.72
N PRO A 54 0.59 -19.47 17.55
CA PRO A 54 0.61 -19.26 19.00
C PRO A 54 1.49 -18.06 19.40
N GLY A 55 1.32 -17.64 20.64
CA GLY A 55 2.13 -16.59 21.27
C GLY A 55 2.00 -15.24 20.59
N LYS A 56 3.12 -14.69 20.13
CA LYS A 56 3.16 -13.37 19.47
C LYS A 56 2.91 -13.44 17.95
N GLY A 57 2.46 -14.58 17.40
CA GLY A 57 2.22 -14.72 15.96
C GLY A 57 3.50 -14.87 15.13
N ILE A 58 3.41 -14.65 13.82
CA ILE A 58 4.52 -14.81 12.88
C ILE A 58 5.07 -13.44 12.46
N CYS A 59 6.39 -13.36 12.43
CA CYS A 59 7.15 -12.25 11.85
C CYS A 59 8.06 -12.76 10.74
N LEU A 60 7.96 -12.18 9.55
CA LEU A 60 8.89 -12.40 8.46
C LEU A 60 9.97 -11.31 8.52
N LYS A 61 11.21 -11.67 8.38
CA LYS A 61 12.36 -10.77 8.54
C LYS A 61 13.33 -10.92 7.36
N ASP A 62 14.09 -9.87 7.07
CA ASP A 62 15.25 -9.82 6.17
C ASP A 62 14.95 -9.81 4.66
N ASN A 63 13.75 -10.13 4.22
CA ASN A 63 13.38 -10.12 2.81
C ASN A 63 11.89 -9.79 2.63
N THR A 64 11.52 -9.47 1.40
CA THR A 64 10.17 -9.12 0.99
C THR A 64 9.25 -10.34 0.93
N LEU A 65 8.01 -10.16 1.35
CA LEU A 65 6.89 -11.02 0.97
C LEU A 65 6.23 -10.45 -0.28
N ARG A 66 6.35 -11.12 -1.43
CA ARG A 66 5.78 -10.69 -2.70
C ARG A 66 4.53 -11.49 -3.07
N VAL A 67 3.45 -10.79 -3.40
CA VAL A 67 2.21 -11.38 -3.92
C VAL A 67 2.21 -11.31 -5.45
N ASN A 68 2.24 -12.47 -6.10
CA ASN A 68 2.22 -12.63 -7.56
C ASN A 68 1.27 -13.77 -7.97
N ALA A 69 0.08 -13.80 -7.37
CA ALA A 69 -0.95 -14.81 -7.59
C ALA A 69 -2.34 -14.20 -7.45
N ASN A 70 -3.35 -14.90 -7.96
CA ASN A 70 -4.75 -14.54 -7.83
C ASN A 70 -5.39 -15.23 -6.62
N ASN A 71 -6.50 -14.69 -6.14
CA ASN A 71 -7.29 -15.25 -5.05
C ASN A 71 -6.44 -15.47 -3.79
N VAL A 72 -5.85 -14.37 -3.30
CA VAL A 72 -4.91 -14.38 -2.16
C VAL A 72 -5.50 -13.64 -0.97
N ILE A 73 -5.51 -14.29 0.19
CA ILE A 73 -5.85 -13.67 1.46
C ILE A 73 -4.66 -13.82 2.41
N ILE A 74 -4.13 -12.71 2.92
CA ILE A 74 -3.04 -12.70 3.92
C ILE A 74 -3.52 -11.97 5.15
N ARG A 75 -3.45 -12.64 6.30
CA ARG A 75 -3.94 -12.09 7.57
C ARG A 75 -2.95 -12.27 8.70
N PHE A 76 -2.84 -11.24 9.54
CA PHE A 76 -2.11 -11.26 10.81
C PHE A 76 -0.63 -11.66 10.68
N LEU A 77 0.04 -11.20 9.62
CA LEU A 77 1.50 -11.31 9.50
C LEU A 77 2.18 -9.98 9.84
N ARG A 78 3.38 -10.08 10.35
CA ARG A 78 4.30 -8.96 10.49
C ARG A 78 5.45 -9.13 9.52
N CYS A 79 5.76 -8.10 8.74
CA CYS A 79 6.93 -8.06 7.86
C CYS A 79 7.88 -6.98 8.37
N ARG A 80 9.10 -7.38 8.71
CA ARG A 80 10.15 -6.54 9.26
C ARG A 80 11.41 -6.76 8.42
N MET A 81 11.52 -6.01 7.34
CA MET A 81 12.59 -6.23 6.39
C MET A 81 13.97 -6.00 7.02
N GLY A 82 14.19 -4.81 7.55
CA GLY A 82 15.50 -4.43 8.04
C GLY A 82 16.52 -4.23 6.91
N ASP A 83 17.71 -3.77 7.25
CA ASP A 83 18.79 -3.51 6.30
C ASP A 83 20.04 -4.38 6.51
N GLU A 84 19.98 -5.34 7.44
CA GLU A 84 21.10 -6.24 7.77
C GLU A 84 21.59 -7.04 6.55
N LYS A 85 20.68 -7.45 5.67
CA LYS A 85 21.03 -8.20 4.44
C LYS A 85 21.41 -7.29 3.29
N ARG A 86 21.34 -5.96 3.45
CA ARG A 86 21.64 -4.98 2.40
C ARG A 86 20.83 -5.21 1.10
N ILE A 87 19.56 -5.51 1.25
CA ILE A 87 18.60 -5.72 0.16
C ILE A 87 17.72 -4.47 0.07
N GLU A 88 17.67 -3.85 -1.10
CA GLU A 88 16.76 -2.75 -1.40
C GLU A 88 15.44 -3.33 -1.92
N ASP A 89 14.38 -3.28 -1.10
CA ASP A 89 13.05 -3.75 -1.47
C ASP A 89 11.99 -3.26 -0.46
N ASP A 90 10.73 -3.53 -0.78
CA ASP A 90 9.58 -3.34 0.11
C ASP A 90 9.50 -4.43 1.19
N ALA A 91 8.87 -4.12 2.31
CA ALA A 91 8.60 -5.17 3.31
C ALA A 91 7.52 -6.16 2.81
N MET A 92 6.52 -5.67 2.07
CA MET A 92 5.53 -6.48 1.35
C MET A 92 5.13 -5.80 0.04
N ASN A 93 5.01 -6.54 -1.04
CA ASN A 93 4.54 -5.95 -2.28
C ASN A 93 3.73 -6.90 -3.16
N GLY A 94 3.04 -6.31 -4.15
CA GLY A 94 2.25 -7.02 -5.15
C GLY A 94 1.89 -6.08 -6.29
N TYR A 95 2.90 -5.45 -6.90
CA TYR A 95 2.68 -4.57 -8.04
C TYR A 95 2.86 -5.32 -9.35
N GLN A 96 1.97 -5.06 -10.29
CA GLN A 96 1.97 -5.65 -11.63
C GLN A 96 1.68 -4.57 -12.66
N ASN A 97 2.35 -4.61 -13.76
CA ASN A 97 2.15 -3.61 -14.79
C ASN A 97 0.95 -3.92 -15.69
N ASN A 98 0.89 -5.08 -16.32
CA ASN A 98 -0.23 -5.51 -17.16
C ASN A 98 0.04 -6.93 -17.73
N PRO A 99 -0.87 -7.93 -17.55
CA PRO A 99 -2.02 -7.90 -16.66
C PRO A 99 -1.63 -8.01 -15.19
N GLY A 100 -2.39 -7.36 -14.33
CA GLY A 100 -2.25 -7.48 -12.88
C GLY A 100 -2.82 -8.78 -12.33
N LYS A 101 -2.69 -8.96 -11.03
CA LYS A 101 -3.34 -10.06 -10.29
C LYS A 101 -4.69 -9.59 -9.73
N GLN A 102 -5.54 -10.53 -9.34
CA GLN A 102 -6.89 -10.21 -8.92
C GLN A 102 -7.32 -10.93 -7.64
N ASN A 103 -8.30 -10.35 -6.97
CA ASN A 103 -8.92 -10.90 -5.76
C ASN A 103 -7.89 -11.08 -4.64
N ILE A 104 -7.31 -9.98 -4.19
CA ILE A 104 -6.26 -9.98 -3.17
C ILE A 104 -6.74 -9.18 -1.96
N ILE A 105 -6.62 -9.77 -0.78
CA ILE A 105 -6.90 -9.11 0.51
C ILE A 105 -5.67 -9.21 1.42
N ILE A 106 -5.19 -8.06 1.87
CA ILE A 106 -4.19 -7.92 2.93
C ILE A 106 -4.90 -7.35 4.16
N ASP A 107 -4.98 -8.13 5.23
CA ASP A 107 -5.83 -7.83 6.37
C ASP A 107 -5.10 -8.02 7.71
N HIS A 108 -5.17 -7.02 8.59
CA HIS A 108 -4.52 -7.04 9.92
C HIS A 108 -3.03 -7.40 9.89
N CYS A 109 -2.32 -6.95 8.86
CA CYS A 109 -0.87 -7.12 8.75
C CYS A 109 -0.12 -5.87 9.22
N SER A 110 1.16 -6.04 9.56
CA SER A 110 2.00 -4.88 9.80
C SER A 110 3.33 -4.96 9.05
N MET A 111 3.68 -3.90 8.36
CA MET A 111 4.88 -3.78 7.53
C MET A 111 5.73 -2.63 8.05
N SER A 112 7.00 -2.89 8.35
CA SER A 112 7.93 -1.88 8.88
C SER A 112 9.37 -2.18 8.50
N TRP A 113 10.23 -1.16 8.66
CA TRP A 113 11.67 -1.25 8.48
C TRP A 113 12.08 -1.65 7.06
N SER A 114 11.27 -1.23 6.09
CA SER A 114 11.61 -1.38 4.67
C SER A 114 12.76 -0.47 4.28
N THR A 115 13.51 -0.87 3.29
CA THR A 115 14.58 -0.07 2.70
C THR A 115 14.10 0.74 1.49
N ASP A 116 12.93 0.39 0.94
CA ASP A 116 12.16 1.17 -0.04
C ASP A 116 10.77 1.47 0.55
N GLU A 117 9.66 0.93 0.09
CA GLU A 117 8.34 1.12 0.69
C GLU A 117 7.98 0.04 1.73
N CYS A 118 7.15 0.42 2.70
CA CYS A 118 6.58 -0.59 3.60
C CYS A 118 5.64 -1.55 2.87
N ALA A 119 4.76 -1.03 1.98
CA ALA A 119 3.91 -1.89 1.16
C ALA A 119 3.43 -1.20 -0.11
N SER A 120 3.79 -1.73 -1.29
CA SER A 120 3.34 -1.24 -2.58
C SER A 120 2.44 -2.24 -3.29
N PHE A 121 1.20 -1.81 -3.58
CA PHE A 121 0.21 -2.60 -4.31
C PHE A 121 -0.49 -1.73 -5.35
N TYR A 122 -0.22 -2.02 -6.62
CA TYR A 122 -0.84 -1.32 -7.76
C TYR A 122 -0.91 -2.21 -9.00
N GLY A 123 -1.78 -1.86 -9.95
CA GLY A 123 -2.01 -2.64 -11.15
C GLY A 123 -2.74 -3.97 -10.92
N ASN A 124 -3.30 -4.18 -9.74
CA ASN A 124 -4.12 -5.35 -9.41
C ASN A 124 -5.61 -5.02 -9.54
N THR A 125 -6.44 -6.05 -9.65
CA THR A 125 -7.89 -5.93 -9.74
C THR A 125 -8.56 -6.53 -8.52
N ASN A 126 -9.64 -5.92 -8.02
CA ASN A 126 -10.33 -6.35 -6.79
C ASN A 126 -9.34 -6.52 -5.63
N PHE A 127 -8.61 -5.46 -5.35
CA PHE A 127 -7.62 -5.42 -4.28
C PHE A 127 -8.19 -4.74 -3.03
N THR A 128 -7.90 -5.28 -1.86
CA THR A 128 -8.20 -4.61 -0.59
C THR A 128 -7.03 -4.72 0.37
N MET A 129 -6.62 -3.59 0.95
CA MET A 129 -5.74 -3.55 2.13
C MET A 129 -6.49 -2.89 3.28
N GLN A 130 -6.64 -3.60 4.38
CA GLN A 130 -7.44 -3.13 5.49
C GLN A 130 -6.84 -3.48 6.84
N TRP A 131 -7.06 -2.60 7.84
CA TRP A 131 -6.65 -2.79 9.24
C TRP A 131 -5.16 -3.11 9.38
N CYS A 132 -4.36 -2.55 8.48
CA CYS A 132 -2.92 -2.75 8.46
C CYS A 132 -2.17 -1.58 9.11
N ILE A 133 -0.96 -1.86 9.57
CA ILE A 133 -0.03 -0.84 10.07
C ILE A 133 1.19 -0.83 9.15
N LEU A 134 1.43 0.32 8.52
CA LEU A 134 2.64 0.62 7.77
C LEU A 134 3.40 1.67 8.53
N SER A 135 4.57 1.35 9.06
CA SER A 135 5.28 2.30 9.91
C SER A 135 6.79 2.16 9.87
N GLU A 136 7.48 3.26 10.17
CA GLU A 136 8.92 3.23 10.45
C GLU A 136 9.75 2.65 9.29
N SER A 137 9.47 3.06 8.05
CA SER A 137 10.38 2.81 6.93
C SER A 137 11.75 3.42 7.22
N LEU A 138 12.83 2.76 6.81
CA LEU A 138 14.19 3.17 7.12
C LEU A 138 14.62 4.32 6.22
N TRP A 139 14.81 5.51 6.80
CA TRP A 139 15.22 6.69 6.02
C TRP A 139 16.67 6.63 5.57
N HIS A 140 17.60 6.50 6.51
CA HIS A 140 19.02 6.41 6.22
C HIS A 140 19.44 4.94 6.33
N SER A 141 19.29 4.19 5.25
CA SER A 141 19.68 2.79 5.17
C SER A 141 20.59 2.53 3.97
N ILE A 142 20.37 1.45 3.27
CA ILE A 142 21.27 0.99 2.20
C ILE A 142 20.76 1.35 0.79
N HIS A 143 19.66 2.09 0.71
CA HIS A 143 19.05 2.42 -0.59
C HIS A 143 20.01 3.25 -1.46
N GLU A 144 20.14 2.92 -2.75
CA GLU A 144 21.08 3.56 -3.69
C GLU A 144 20.84 5.08 -3.86
N LYS A 145 19.62 5.54 -3.65
CA LYS A 145 19.20 6.95 -3.69
C LYS A 145 19.39 7.67 -2.35
N GLU A 146 20.19 7.11 -1.44
CA GLU A 146 20.46 7.65 -0.11
C GLU A 146 19.20 7.74 0.77
N ALA A 147 18.81 8.93 1.25
CA ALA A 147 17.67 9.11 2.13
C ALA A 147 16.35 8.67 1.46
N HIS A 148 15.88 7.49 1.81
CA HIS A 148 14.62 6.88 1.34
C HIS A 148 13.74 6.61 2.57
N GLY A 149 12.74 5.84 2.55
CA GLY A 149 11.91 5.55 3.73
C GLY A 149 10.47 5.98 3.49
N TYR A 150 9.77 5.16 2.72
CA TYR A 150 8.47 5.50 2.17
C TYR A 150 7.37 4.54 2.65
N GLY A 151 6.12 5.04 2.67
CA GLY A 151 4.97 4.25 3.08
C GLY A 151 4.57 3.22 2.03
N GLY A 152 4.09 3.66 0.87
CA GLY A 152 3.69 2.74 -0.20
C GLY A 152 3.19 3.42 -1.46
N ILE A 153 3.27 2.72 -2.59
CA ILE A 153 2.60 3.08 -3.84
C ILE A 153 1.33 2.25 -3.95
N TRP A 154 0.18 2.93 -4.03
CA TRP A 154 -1.14 2.32 -4.00
C TRP A 154 -1.94 2.63 -5.25
N GLY A 155 -2.62 1.62 -5.78
CA GLY A 155 -3.47 1.74 -6.97
C GLY A 155 -4.17 0.44 -7.30
N GLY A 156 -5.00 0.44 -8.35
CA GLY A 156 -5.65 -0.77 -8.85
C GLY A 156 -6.98 -0.53 -9.55
N SER A 157 -7.58 -1.61 -10.03
CA SER A 157 -8.68 -1.55 -10.99
C SER A 157 -9.81 -2.54 -10.69
N PRO A 158 -10.65 -2.35 -9.68
CA PRO A 158 -10.63 -1.38 -8.60
C PRO A 158 -9.75 -1.82 -7.42
N ALA A 159 -9.45 -0.86 -6.51
CA ALA A 159 -8.76 -1.14 -5.25
C ALA A 159 -9.34 -0.31 -4.09
N THR A 160 -9.32 -0.88 -2.89
CA THR A 160 -9.73 -0.19 -1.65
C THR A 160 -8.65 -0.30 -0.59
N PHE A 161 -8.28 0.85 -0.02
CA PHE A 161 -7.33 0.95 1.08
C PHE A 161 -8.04 1.64 2.25
N HIS A 162 -8.37 0.90 3.30
CA HIS A 162 -9.16 1.46 4.39
C HIS A 162 -8.77 0.96 5.78
N HIS A 163 -9.02 1.80 6.79
CA HIS A 163 -8.72 1.50 8.19
C HIS A 163 -7.25 1.13 8.43
N ASN A 164 -6.34 1.73 7.68
CA ASN A 164 -4.90 1.51 7.85
C ASN A 164 -4.28 2.67 8.64
N LEU A 165 -3.18 2.37 9.32
CA LEU A 165 -2.29 3.37 9.90
C LEU A 165 -1.01 3.45 9.06
N LEU A 166 -0.71 4.65 8.53
CA LEU A 166 0.58 4.99 7.93
C LEU A 166 1.29 5.96 8.86
N ALA A 167 2.44 5.59 9.41
CA ALA A 167 3.11 6.41 10.42
C ALA A 167 4.63 6.42 10.27
N HIS A 168 5.24 7.58 10.51
CA HIS A 168 6.70 7.74 10.54
C HIS A 168 7.38 7.41 9.21
N HIS A 169 6.85 7.94 8.13
CA HIS A 169 7.44 7.85 6.81
C HIS A 169 7.93 9.21 6.34
N SER A 170 8.95 9.24 5.50
CA SER A 170 9.38 10.49 4.89
C SER A 170 8.41 10.94 3.82
N ASN A 171 7.86 10.01 3.05
CA ASN A 171 7.03 10.28 1.88
C ASN A 171 6.12 9.07 1.54
N ARG A 172 5.32 9.17 0.48
CA ARG A 172 4.42 8.12 -0.03
C ARG A 172 3.44 7.60 1.03
N THR A 173 2.64 8.52 1.62
CA THR A 173 1.67 8.17 2.67
C THR A 173 0.19 8.34 2.25
N PRO A 174 -0.26 7.67 1.19
CA PRO A 174 0.48 6.92 0.17
C PRO A 174 0.83 7.77 -1.06
N ARG A 175 1.67 7.25 -1.98
CA ARG A 175 1.65 7.69 -3.37
C ARG A 175 0.55 6.93 -4.11
N LEU A 176 -0.45 7.62 -4.64
CA LEU A 176 -1.42 7.02 -5.54
C LEU A 176 -0.79 6.81 -6.92
N CYS A 177 -0.77 5.56 -7.39
CA CYS A 177 -0.03 5.16 -8.59
C CYS A 177 -0.50 5.87 -9.84
N GLY A 178 -1.81 5.99 -9.99
CA GLY A 178 -2.39 6.40 -11.26
C GLY A 178 -2.25 5.33 -12.35
N SER A 179 -2.69 5.70 -13.53
CA SER A 179 -2.57 4.85 -14.72
C SER A 179 -1.22 4.98 -15.44
N ARG A 180 -0.25 5.64 -14.82
CA ARG A 180 1.04 5.99 -15.45
C ARG A 180 1.80 4.79 -16.04
N TYR A 181 1.65 3.60 -15.47
CA TYR A 181 2.29 2.38 -15.96
C TYR A 181 1.37 1.53 -16.85
N SER A 182 0.06 1.60 -16.62
CA SER A 182 -0.92 0.79 -17.36
C SER A 182 -1.47 1.47 -18.60
N ASN A 183 -1.43 2.81 -18.65
CA ASN A 183 -2.12 3.66 -19.62
C ASN A 183 -3.64 3.35 -19.70
N ARG A 184 -4.23 2.97 -18.55
CA ARG A 184 -5.64 2.58 -18.46
C ARG A 184 -6.36 3.39 -17.38
N ALA A 185 -6.43 4.70 -17.59
CA ALA A 185 -7.13 5.62 -16.70
C ALA A 185 -8.64 5.29 -16.55
N ASP A 186 -9.23 4.66 -17.53
CA ASP A 186 -10.63 4.24 -17.55
C ASP A 186 -10.98 3.20 -16.46
N VAL A 187 -10.02 2.36 -16.09
CA VAL A 187 -10.23 1.29 -15.13
C VAL A 187 -9.55 1.53 -13.77
N GLU A 188 -8.59 2.44 -13.68
CA GLU A 188 -7.94 2.78 -12.40
C GLU A 188 -8.96 3.45 -11.48
N LYS A 189 -9.36 2.76 -10.41
CA LYS A 189 -10.37 3.24 -9.44
C LYS A 189 -9.96 2.87 -8.04
N VAL A 190 -9.82 3.88 -7.18
CA VAL A 190 -9.28 3.68 -5.83
C VAL A 190 -10.16 4.35 -4.78
N ASP A 191 -10.53 3.58 -3.75
CA ASP A 191 -11.02 4.11 -2.49
C ASP A 191 -9.87 4.23 -1.50
N LEU A 192 -9.56 5.44 -1.08
CA LEU A 192 -8.67 5.74 0.04
C LEU A 192 -9.53 6.31 1.17
N CYS A 193 -9.94 5.49 2.13
CA CYS A 193 -10.93 5.92 3.11
C CYS A 193 -10.68 5.38 4.53
N ASN A 194 -11.04 6.20 5.53
CA ASN A 194 -10.96 5.83 6.95
C ASN A 194 -9.54 5.42 7.39
N ASN A 195 -8.50 5.98 6.80
CA ASN A 195 -7.12 5.72 7.21
C ASN A 195 -6.63 6.81 8.19
N VAL A 196 -5.63 6.45 8.97
CA VAL A 196 -4.88 7.40 9.81
C VAL A 196 -3.49 7.56 9.21
N ILE A 197 -3.10 8.81 8.93
CA ILE A 197 -1.79 9.17 8.45
C ILE A 197 -1.12 10.07 9.49
N TYR A 198 0.03 9.64 10.02
CA TYR A 198 0.68 10.31 11.12
C TYR A 198 2.17 10.53 10.89
N ASN A 199 2.64 11.74 11.21
CA ASN A 199 4.08 12.06 11.35
C ASN A 199 4.91 11.78 10.09
N TRP A 200 4.44 12.23 8.93
CA TRP A 200 5.24 12.26 7.69
C TRP A 200 6.15 13.48 7.67
N THR A 201 7.25 13.47 6.91
CA THR A 201 8.22 14.57 6.89
C THR A 201 8.16 15.44 5.63
N ASN A 202 7.87 14.90 4.47
CA ASN A 202 7.85 15.66 3.22
C ASN A 202 6.43 15.85 2.68
N GLU A 203 5.88 14.86 2.01
CA GLU A 203 4.52 14.92 1.47
C GLU A 203 3.62 13.89 2.14
N GLY A 204 2.37 14.26 2.36
CA GLY A 204 1.30 13.35 2.72
C GLY A 204 0.97 12.39 1.58
N ALA A 205 -0.31 12.25 1.23
CA ALA A 205 -0.69 11.53 0.04
C ALA A 205 -0.43 12.38 -1.23
N TYR A 206 -0.05 11.72 -2.34
CA TYR A 206 0.15 12.42 -3.62
C TYR A 206 0.09 11.49 -4.84
N GLY A 207 0.15 12.08 -6.04
CA GLY A 207 0.21 11.34 -7.30
C GLY A 207 -1.11 11.32 -8.06
N ALA A 208 -1.62 10.12 -8.37
CA ALA A 208 -2.89 9.92 -9.08
C ALA A 208 -2.92 10.48 -10.51
N GLN A 209 -1.85 10.24 -11.26
CA GLN A 209 -1.78 10.61 -12.67
C GLN A 209 -2.70 9.69 -13.50
N GLY A 210 -3.96 10.09 -13.70
CA GLY A 210 -5.02 9.34 -14.36
C GLY A 210 -5.76 8.37 -13.43
N GLY A 211 -7.04 8.16 -13.70
CA GLY A 211 -7.93 7.31 -12.91
C GLY A 211 -8.94 8.08 -12.04
N TYR A 212 -9.66 7.37 -11.19
CA TYR A 212 -10.76 7.90 -10.37
C TYR A 212 -10.52 7.55 -8.90
N TYR A 213 -10.63 8.54 -8.03
CA TYR A 213 -10.24 8.42 -6.62
C TYR A 213 -11.31 8.95 -5.71
N ASN A 214 -11.72 8.14 -4.74
CA ASN A 214 -12.47 8.59 -3.57
C ASN A 214 -11.48 8.73 -2.41
N ILE A 215 -11.29 9.95 -1.91
CA ILE A 215 -10.44 10.26 -0.77
C ILE A 215 -11.36 10.72 0.36
N MET A 216 -11.70 9.82 1.27
CA MET A 216 -12.81 10.04 2.19
C MET A 216 -12.47 9.68 3.64
N ASN A 217 -12.88 10.55 4.56
CA ASN A 217 -12.86 10.27 6.00
C ASN A 217 -11.49 9.83 6.54
N ASN A 218 -10.38 10.27 5.91
CA ASN A 218 -9.06 10.00 6.43
C ASN A 218 -8.68 11.04 7.48
N TYR A 219 -7.89 10.62 8.47
CA TYR A 219 -7.37 11.50 9.52
C TYR A 219 -5.87 11.68 9.34
N TYR A 220 -5.47 12.92 9.08
CA TYR A 220 -4.08 13.33 8.90
C TYR A 220 -3.61 14.09 10.14
N LYS A 221 -2.58 13.60 10.81
CA LYS A 221 -2.04 14.23 12.01
C LYS A 221 -0.54 14.48 11.87
N LEU A 222 -0.15 15.74 12.00
CA LEU A 222 1.25 16.13 12.10
C LEU A 222 1.85 15.56 13.39
N GLY A 223 3.12 15.22 13.34
CA GLY A 223 3.87 14.69 14.45
C GLY A 223 5.21 15.41 14.63
N PRO A 224 6.06 14.97 15.58
CA PRO A 224 7.33 15.63 15.89
C PRO A 224 8.30 15.74 14.71
N ALA A 225 8.24 14.79 13.77
CA ALA A 225 9.11 14.74 12.59
C ALA A 225 8.52 15.45 11.37
N SER A 226 7.27 15.93 11.43
CA SER A 226 6.64 16.60 10.31
C SER A 226 7.37 17.90 9.97
N ALA A 227 7.69 18.08 8.70
CA ALA A 227 8.38 19.27 8.22
C ALA A 227 7.55 20.54 8.48
N LYS A 228 8.24 21.67 8.72
CA LYS A 228 7.61 22.97 8.97
C LYS A 228 7.54 23.84 7.71
N ASP A 229 7.55 23.23 6.54
CA ASP A 229 7.40 23.93 5.28
C ASP A 229 5.95 23.93 4.78
N LYS A 230 5.71 24.56 3.65
CA LYS A 230 4.38 24.69 3.05
C LYS A 230 3.75 23.36 2.62
N THR A 231 4.52 22.28 2.49
CA THR A 231 4.03 20.98 2.03
C THR A 231 3.56 20.09 3.17
N HIS A 232 4.04 20.31 4.39
CA HIS A 232 3.63 19.50 5.55
C HIS A 232 2.14 19.63 5.88
N ALA A 233 1.52 20.78 5.58
CA ALA A 233 0.10 21.01 5.81
C ALA A 233 -0.81 20.44 4.70
N ARG A 234 -0.24 19.81 3.67
CA ARG A 234 -1.01 19.20 2.59
C ARG A 234 -1.37 17.77 2.91
N PHE A 235 -2.64 17.45 2.84
CA PHE A 235 -3.08 16.06 2.98
C PHE A 235 -2.97 15.29 1.67
N PHE A 236 -3.09 15.97 0.52
CA PHE A 236 -2.98 15.37 -0.80
C PHE A 236 -2.47 16.37 -1.84
N THR A 237 -1.59 15.93 -2.73
CA THR A 237 -1.12 16.67 -3.89
C THR A 237 -1.39 15.88 -5.18
N ALA A 238 -2.29 16.39 -6.03
CA ALA A 238 -2.55 15.77 -7.32
C ALA A 238 -1.43 16.07 -8.32
N TYR A 239 -0.92 15.04 -8.99
CA TYR A 239 0.10 15.18 -10.02
C TYR A 239 -0.50 15.01 -11.41
N ILE A 240 0.05 15.78 -12.34
CA ILE A 240 -0.17 15.61 -13.78
C ILE A 240 0.91 14.67 -14.29
N ASP A 241 0.57 13.79 -15.23
CA ASP A 241 1.59 12.92 -15.84
C ASP A 241 2.58 13.74 -16.68
N ASP A 242 3.84 13.40 -16.58
CA ASP A 242 4.94 14.08 -17.28
C ASP A 242 5.37 13.36 -18.56
N GLY A 243 4.68 12.28 -18.93
CA GLY A 243 4.94 11.49 -20.13
C GLY A 243 6.16 10.58 -20.07
N LYS A 244 6.75 10.39 -18.87
CA LYS A 244 7.96 9.54 -18.74
C LYS A 244 7.68 8.05 -18.58
N ASN A 245 6.40 7.68 -18.43
CA ASN A 245 5.97 6.29 -18.27
C ASN A 245 5.15 5.83 -19.48
N ALA A 246 4.18 4.97 -19.27
CA ALA A 246 3.41 4.38 -20.36
C ALA A 246 2.30 5.27 -20.94
N GLN A 247 1.92 6.37 -20.25
CA GLN A 247 0.88 7.28 -20.70
C GLN A 247 1.43 8.64 -21.10
N ASP A 248 0.63 9.41 -21.86
CA ASP A 248 1.01 10.72 -22.36
C ASP A 248 1.10 11.77 -21.24
N ALA A 249 1.93 12.78 -21.46
CA ALA A 249 1.98 13.95 -20.60
C ALA A 249 0.63 14.68 -20.58
N GLY A 250 0.28 15.24 -19.42
CA GLY A 250 -0.96 16.01 -19.28
C GLY A 250 -2.16 15.19 -18.79
N VAL A 251 -1.99 13.89 -18.57
CA VAL A 251 -3.08 13.06 -18.03
C VAL A 251 -3.27 13.33 -16.53
N PHE A 252 -4.53 13.51 -16.13
CA PHE A 252 -4.97 13.82 -14.76
C PHE A 252 -5.83 12.71 -14.17
N GLY A 253 -5.86 12.63 -12.83
CA GLY A 253 -6.88 11.89 -12.10
C GLY A 253 -8.16 12.70 -11.88
N TYR A 254 -9.24 11.99 -11.53
CA TYR A 254 -10.53 12.56 -11.13
C TYR A 254 -10.79 12.24 -9.67
N PHE A 255 -11.25 13.23 -8.89
CA PHE A 255 -11.29 13.15 -7.44
C PHE A 255 -12.66 13.44 -6.86
N TYR A 256 -13.09 12.60 -5.91
CA TYR A 256 -14.09 12.92 -4.93
C TYR A 256 -13.43 12.98 -3.55
N VAL A 257 -13.52 14.11 -2.89
CA VAL A 257 -12.84 14.36 -1.61
C VAL A 257 -13.86 14.84 -0.60
N ASN A 258 -14.03 14.10 0.51
CA ASN A 258 -15.01 14.41 1.52
C ASN A 258 -14.65 13.88 2.91
N GLY A 259 -14.97 14.62 3.95
CA GLY A 259 -14.89 14.16 5.34
C GLY A 259 -13.47 13.92 5.88
N ASN A 260 -12.42 14.35 5.16
CA ASN A 260 -11.06 14.22 5.67
C ASN A 260 -10.78 15.28 6.74
N ILE A 261 -9.97 14.92 7.72
CA ILE A 261 -9.59 15.79 8.83
C ILE A 261 -8.08 15.91 8.88
N MET A 262 -7.57 17.14 8.98
CA MET A 262 -6.16 17.42 9.22
C MET A 262 -6.00 18.25 10.50
N ASP A 263 -5.35 17.71 11.51
CA ASP A 263 -5.11 18.34 12.82
C ASP A 263 -6.35 19.05 13.39
N ASN A 264 -7.49 18.36 13.39
CA ASN A 264 -8.81 18.83 13.81
C ASN A 264 -9.48 19.87 12.87
N THR A 265 -8.89 20.18 11.73
CA THR A 265 -9.53 20.99 10.68
C THR A 265 -10.20 20.08 9.68
N CYS A 266 -11.50 20.25 9.46
CA CYS A 266 -12.21 19.52 8.41
C CYS A 266 -11.70 19.97 7.03
N VAL A 267 -11.30 19.02 6.21
CA VAL A 267 -10.80 19.27 4.86
C VAL A 267 -11.83 18.72 3.89
N ASP A 268 -12.56 19.60 3.27
CA ASP A 268 -13.58 19.31 2.25
C ASP A 268 -13.29 20.06 0.95
N LEU A 269 -14.13 19.92 -0.07
CA LEU A 269 -13.95 20.60 -1.35
C LEU A 269 -14.03 22.14 -1.26
N SER A 270 -14.42 22.72 -0.16
CA SER A 270 -14.46 24.17 0.07
C SER A 270 -13.20 24.72 0.75
N GLY A 271 -12.36 23.87 1.31
CA GLY A 271 -11.14 24.26 2.05
C GLY A 271 -10.01 24.78 1.16
N GLU A 272 -9.03 25.48 1.75
CA GLU A 272 -7.92 26.03 0.97
C GLU A 272 -7.01 24.98 0.33
N GLN A 273 -6.82 23.86 1.00
CA GLN A 273 -6.05 22.72 0.45
C GLN A 273 -6.76 22.07 -0.73
N GLN A 274 -8.07 22.12 -0.74
CA GLN A 274 -8.89 21.67 -1.87
C GLN A 274 -8.75 22.60 -3.07
N LYS A 275 -8.54 23.89 -2.85
CA LYS A 275 -8.25 24.83 -3.94
C LYS A 275 -6.96 24.49 -4.67
N GLU A 276 -5.97 23.89 -3.99
CA GLU A 276 -4.76 23.40 -4.68
C GLU A 276 -5.04 22.19 -5.56
N ILE A 277 -5.84 21.22 -5.10
CA ILE A 277 -6.31 20.12 -5.95
C ILE A 277 -7.15 20.70 -7.09
N ALA A 278 -8.05 21.62 -6.80
CA ALA A 278 -8.89 22.28 -7.78
C ALA A 278 -8.08 23.16 -8.75
N SER A 279 -7.02 23.83 -8.32
CA SER A 279 -6.17 24.64 -9.21
C SER A 279 -5.27 23.78 -10.10
N ALA A 280 -4.79 22.64 -9.60
CA ALA A 280 -4.02 21.69 -10.39
C ALA A 280 -4.90 20.88 -11.35
N ASN A 281 -6.19 20.66 -10.99
CA ASN A 281 -7.13 19.81 -11.70
C ASN A 281 -8.56 20.40 -11.71
N ALA A 282 -8.72 21.68 -12.02
CA ALA A 282 -9.95 22.46 -11.80
C ALA A 282 -11.25 21.81 -12.30
N ASN A 283 -11.19 20.97 -13.32
CA ASN A 283 -12.35 20.28 -13.90
C ASN A 283 -12.44 18.80 -13.49
N ASN A 284 -11.57 18.32 -12.61
CA ASN A 284 -11.41 16.89 -12.32
C ASN A 284 -11.94 16.51 -10.92
N THR A 285 -12.72 17.37 -10.29
CA THR A 285 -13.40 17.09 -9.03
C THR A 285 -14.84 16.61 -9.28
N SER A 286 -15.34 15.74 -8.40
CA SER A 286 -16.70 15.22 -8.46
C SER A 286 -17.45 15.58 -7.16
N SER A 287 -18.74 15.88 -7.29
CA SER A 287 -19.63 16.08 -6.14
C SER A 287 -20.18 14.76 -5.56
N THR A 288 -19.93 13.65 -6.22
CA THR A 288 -20.36 12.31 -5.79
C THR A 288 -19.20 11.33 -5.90
N ALA A 289 -19.17 10.35 -4.99
CA ALA A 289 -18.15 9.32 -4.98
C ALA A 289 -18.16 8.51 -6.30
N PHE A 290 -16.98 8.15 -6.78
CA PHE A 290 -16.83 7.24 -7.91
C PHE A 290 -17.17 5.81 -7.48
N LYS A 291 -17.80 5.05 -8.36
CA LYS A 291 -18.04 3.63 -8.09
C LYS A 291 -16.74 2.84 -8.19
N VAL A 292 -16.32 2.27 -7.09
CA VAL A 292 -15.11 1.44 -6.99
C VAL A 292 -15.47 -0.04 -6.98
N LYS A 293 -16.61 -0.41 -6.39
CA LYS A 293 -17.11 -1.80 -6.40
C LYS A 293 -17.78 -2.13 -7.71
N ASN A 294 -17.61 -3.37 -8.17
CA ASN A 294 -18.37 -3.88 -9.31
C ASN A 294 -19.86 -3.86 -9.00
N ASP A 295 -20.68 -3.46 -9.97
CA ASP A 295 -22.14 -3.40 -9.87
C ASP A 295 -22.82 -4.80 -9.77
N GLU A 296 -22.06 -5.87 -9.69
CA GLU A 296 -22.57 -7.23 -9.47
C GLU A 296 -22.87 -7.44 -7.98
N GLY A 297 -23.89 -6.74 -7.53
CA GLY A 297 -24.56 -6.78 -6.26
C GLY A 297 -24.18 -7.92 -5.29
N THR A 298 -23.16 -7.70 -4.49
CA THR A 298 -23.02 -8.32 -3.17
C THR A 298 -22.39 -7.33 -2.22
#